data_85fee0a83258e52c7f47602f930da5d8
#
_entry.id   85fee0a83258e52c7f47602f930da5d8
#
_cell.length_a   1.000
_cell.length_b   1.000
_cell.length_c   1.000
_cell.angle_alpha   90.00
_cell.angle_beta   90.00
_cell.angle_gamma   90.00
#
_symmetry.space_group_name_H-M   'P 1'
#
loop_
_entity.id
_entity.type
_entity.pdbx_description
1 polymer ?
#
loop_
_entity_poly.entity_id
_entity_poly.type
_entity_poly.pdbx_seq_one_letter_code
_entity_poly.pdbx_strand_id
1 'polypeptide(L)'
;IIWAVTKKNPLKKKSDTNLTTRIKNCKKIVGKINYIRVKFYENIIRSNKTINLISYFTKNKRNEIYFLMGADNLINFHKWHKWKTISQRCKIIVFDRHGYKKKSLNSMTFKRLNKKNLKFIEFDKVNISSSQLRKI
;
A
#
# COMPACT_ATOMS: atom_id res chain seq x y z
N ILE A 1 4.69 -7.33 -10.38
CA ILE A 1 4.19 -6.63 -9.17
C ILE A 1 5.07 -7.01 -7.98
N ILE A 2 5.41 -6.03 -7.14
CA ILE A 2 6.14 -6.28 -5.89
C ILE A 2 5.17 -6.12 -4.72
N TRP A 3 5.00 -7.19 -3.95
CA TRP A 3 4.29 -7.16 -2.68
C TRP A 3 5.30 -7.01 -1.54
N ALA A 4 5.59 -5.76 -1.19
CA ALA A 4 6.51 -5.45 -0.11
C ALA A 4 5.82 -5.65 1.25
N VAL A 5 6.23 -6.68 1.98
CA VAL A 5 5.72 -6.94 3.34
C VAL A 5 6.48 -6.06 4.33
N THR A 6 5.78 -5.45 5.26
CA THR A 6 6.35 -4.57 6.30
C THR A 6 6.28 -5.21 7.69
N LYS A 7 7.20 -4.86 8.61
CA LYS A 7 7.14 -5.34 10.01
C LYS A 7 5.83 -4.91 10.68
N LYS A 8 5.42 -3.66 10.45
CA LYS A 8 4.14 -3.14 10.92
C LYS A 8 3.64 -2.00 10.04
N ASN A 9 2.33 -1.77 10.02
CA ASN A 9 1.82 -0.54 9.42
C ASN A 9 2.34 0.67 10.25
N PRO A 10 2.94 1.69 9.61
CA PRO A 10 3.48 2.87 10.29
C PRO A 10 2.48 3.58 11.21
N LEU A 11 1.18 3.48 10.92
CA LEU A 11 0.11 4.11 11.69
C LEU A 11 -0.47 3.22 12.81
N LYS A 12 0.00 1.97 12.96
CA LYS A 12 -0.45 1.04 14.01
C LYS A 12 0.58 0.93 15.13
N LYS A 13 0.11 0.87 16.38
CA LYS A 13 0.99 0.69 17.55
C LYS A 13 1.63 -0.70 17.60
N LYS A 14 0.89 -1.75 17.25
CA LYS A 14 1.36 -3.15 17.23
C LYS A 14 0.94 -3.84 15.94
N SER A 15 1.70 -4.88 15.55
CA SER A 15 1.32 -5.82 14.49
C SER A 15 0.65 -7.03 15.15
N ASP A 16 -0.49 -7.44 14.63
CA ASP A 16 -1.27 -8.58 15.16
C ASP A 16 -0.60 -9.94 14.90
N THR A 17 0.34 -10.00 13.97
CA THR A 17 1.02 -11.23 13.55
C THR A 17 2.49 -10.95 13.28
N ASN A 18 3.36 -11.94 13.56
CA ASN A 18 4.79 -11.78 13.30
C ASN A 18 5.09 -11.70 11.79
N LEU A 19 6.24 -11.14 11.44
CA LEU A 19 6.66 -10.90 10.06
C LEU A 19 6.74 -12.19 9.23
N THR A 20 7.31 -13.25 9.81
CA THR A 20 7.51 -14.55 9.13
C THR A 20 6.16 -15.15 8.72
N THR A 21 5.20 -15.16 9.61
CA THR A 21 3.84 -15.66 9.34
C THR A 21 3.17 -14.83 8.24
N ARG A 22 3.32 -13.50 8.27
CA ARG A 22 2.74 -12.64 7.23
C ARG A 22 3.38 -12.87 5.86
N ILE A 23 4.69 -13.02 5.79
CA ILE A 23 5.39 -13.36 4.54
C ILE A 23 4.90 -14.71 4.00
N LYS A 24 4.80 -15.73 4.87
CA LYS A 24 4.27 -17.06 4.52
C LYS A 24 2.85 -16.98 3.95
N ASN A 25 1.97 -16.24 4.60
CA ASN A 25 0.59 -16.06 4.16
C ASN A 25 0.51 -15.33 2.82
N CYS A 26 1.28 -14.25 2.62
CA CYS A 26 1.34 -13.55 1.34
C CYS A 26 1.83 -14.48 0.22
N LYS A 27 2.87 -15.27 0.46
CA LYS A 27 3.37 -16.26 -0.51
C LYS A 27 2.32 -17.32 -0.83
N LYS A 28 1.57 -17.80 0.17
CA LYS A 28 0.47 -18.75 -0.04
C LYS A 28 -0.63 -18.16 -0.92
N ILE A 29 -1.00 -16.90 -0.70
CA ILE A 29 -2.02 -16.20 -1.51
C ILE A 29 -1.53 -16.04 -2.96
N VAL A 30 -0.28 -15.64 -3.16
CA VAL A 30 0.31 -15.50 -4.50
C VAL A 30 0.39 -16.84 -5.23
N GLY A 31 0.69 -17.92 -4.50
CA GLY A 31 0.71 -19.28 -5.06
C GLY A 31 1.60 -19.39 -6.30
N LYS A 32 0.99 -19.78 -7.44
CA LYS A 32 1.67 -19.97 -8.72
C LYS A 32 1.72 -18.71 -9.60
N ILE A 33 1.26 -17.55 -9.11
CA ILE A 33 1.26 -16.30 -9.88
C ILE A 33 2.70 -15.80 -10.00
N ASN A 34 3.31 -15.94 -11.19
CA ASN A 34 4.73 -15.68 -11.41
C ASN A 34 5.09 -14.19 -11.54
N TYR A 35 4.13 -13.32 -11.82
CA TYR A 35 4.35 -11.87 -11.96
C TYR A 35 4.19 -11.08 -10.64
N ILE A 36 3.88 -11.75 -9.51
CA ILE A 36 3.84 -11.14 -8.18
C ILE A 36 4.98 -11.70 -7.33
N ARG A 37 5.84 -10.82 -6.84
CA ARG A 37 6.95 -11.18 -5.94
C ARG A 37 6.67 -10.66 -4.53
N VAL A 38 6.62 -11.56 -3.56
CA VAL A 38 6.51 -11.23 -2.13
C VAL A 38 7.89 -11.10 -1.54
N LYS A 39 8.24 -9.92 -1.00
CA LYS A 39 9.58 -9.69 -0.44
C LYS A 39 9.53 -8.70 0.73
N PHE A 40 10.46 -8.87 1.65
CA PHE A 40 10.73 -7.95 2.76
C PHE A 40 11.94 -7.08 2.41
N TYR A 41 11.73 -5.77 2.32
CA TYR A 41 12.76 -4.82 1.90
C TYR A 41 13.36 -4.00 3.03
N GLU A 42 12.69 -3.89 4.20
CA GLU A 42 13.12 -2.99 5.28
C GLU A 42 14.55 -3.30 5.78
N ASN A 43 14.98 -4.54 5.72
CA ASN A 43 16.35 -4.94 6.05
C ASN A 43 17.37 -4.51 4.97
N ILE A 44 16.98 -4.52 3.70
CA ILE A 44 17.84 -4.14 2.57
C ILE A 44 18.03 -2.62 2.53
N ILE A 45 16.93 -1.88 2.65
CA ILE A 45 16.93 -0.41 2.60
C ILE A 45 17.23 0.23 3.96
N ARG A 46 17.30 -0.55 5.03
CA ARG A 46 17.48 -0.13 6.44
C ARG A 46 16.47 0.94 6.86
N SER A 47 15.22 0.79 6.41
CA SER A 47 14.13 1.73 6.67
C SER A 47 12.76 1.07 6.54
N ASN A 48 11.81 1.53 7.36
CA ASN A 48 10.39 1.17 7.27
C ASN A 48 9.54 2.24 6.58
N LYS A 49 10.15 3.29 6.03
CA LYS A 49 9.45 4.41 5.40
C LYS A 49 9.21 4.13 3.91
N THR A 50 7.97 4.26 3.47
CA THR A 50 7.57 4.03 2.07
C THR A 50 8.36 4.88 1.07
N ILE A 51 8.68 6.15 1.42
CA ILE A 51 9.49 6.99 0.54
C ILE A 51 10.86 6.39 0.23
N ASN A 52 11.49 5.71 1.20
CA ASN A 52 12.80 5.09 1.00
C ASN A 52 12.68 3.83 0.13
N LEU A 53 11.58 3.09 0.25
CA LEU A 53 11.28 1.96 -0.65
C LEU A 53 11.08 2.44 -2.09
N ILE A 54 10.30 3.50 -2.29
CA ILE A 54 10.10 4.10 -3.61
C ILE A 54 11.41 4.62 -4.17
N SER A 55 12.23 5.30 -3.35
CA SER A 55 13.55 5.78 -3.77
C SER A 55 14.48 4.65 -4.20
N TYR A 56 14.41 3.50 -3.51
CA TYR A 56 15.19 2.32 -3.87
C TYR A 56 14.86 1.83 -5.29
N PHE A 57 13.56 1.80 -5.65
CA PHE A 57 13.14 1.38 -7.00
C PHE A 57 13.28 2.46 -8.07
N THR A 58 13.31 3.74 -7.70
CA THR A 58 13.48 4.86 -8.64
C THR A 58 14.94 5.22 -8.90
N LYS A 59 15.91 4.55 -8.29
CA LYS A 59 17.34 4.70 -8.63
C LYS A 59 17.60 4.47 -10.11
N ASN A 60 16.90 3.51 -10.71
CA ASN A 60 16.86 3.38 -12.15
C ASN A 60 15.77 4.30 -12.72
N LYS A 61 16.18 5.41 -13.34
CA LYS A 61 15.30 6.42 -13.93
C LYS A 61 14.33 5.89 -15.02
N ARG A 62 14.55 4.67 -15.51
CA ARG A 62 13.67 4.02 -16.49
C ARG A 62 12.42 3.41 -15.87
N ASN A 63 12.36 3.26 -14.55
CA ASN A 63 11.23 2.64 -13.87
C ASN A 63 10.12 3.67 -13.62
N GLU A 64 8.94 3.41 -14.14
CA GLU A 64 7.71 4.08 -13.73
C GLU A 64 7.10 3.28 -12.56
N ILE A 65 6.85 3.96 -11.45
CA ILE A 65 6.36 3.33 -10.23
C ILE A 65 4.85 3.57 -10.10
N TYR A 66 4.11 2.50 -9.91
CA TYR A 66 2.71 2.51 -9.53
C TYR A 66 2.58 2.06 -8.08
N PHE A 67 2.11 2.94 -7.22
CA PHE A 67 1.90 2.65 -5.81
C PHE A 67 0.43 2.30 -5.56
N LEU A 68 0.17 1.07 -5.13
CA LEU A 68 -1.17 0.55 -4.91
C LEU A 68 -1.59 0.70 -3.46
N MET A 69 -2.78 1.26 -3.20
CA MET A 69 -3.34 1.36 -1.85
C MET A 69 -4.85 1.18 -1.83
N GLY A 70 -5.41 0.83 -0.69
CA GLY A 70 -6.86 0.85 -0.47
C GLY A 70 -7.38 2.25 -0.16
N ALA A 71 -8.67 2.49 -0.41
CA ALA A 71 -9.35 3.75 -0.12
C ALA A 71 -9.27 4.17 1.35
N ASP A 72 -9.23 3.20 2.28
CA ASP A 72 -9.02 3.43 3.71
C ASP A 72 -7.63 4.02 4.02
N ASN A 73 -6.60 3.59 3.29
CA ASN A 73 -5.24 4.14 3.43
C ASN A 73 -5.12 5.54 2.82
N LEU A 74 -5.84 5.83 1.74
CA LEU A 74 -5.83 7.16 1.12
C LEU A 74 -6.26 8.25 2.10
N ILE A 75 -7.27 7.99 2.94
CA ILE A 75 -7.76 8.95 3.94
C ILE A 75 -6.62 9.45 4.85
N ASN A 76 -5.73 8.54 5.27
CA ASN A 76 -4.65 8.82 6.20
C ASN A 76 -3.27 8.97 5.52
N PHE A 77 -3.21 8.94 4.21
CA PHE A 77 -1.94 9.00 3.47
C PHE A 77 -1.14 10.29 3.75
N HIS A 78 -1.82 11.40 4.02
CA HIS A 78 -1.18 12.66 4.42
C HIS A 78 -0.35 12.57 5.71
N LYS A 79 -0.56 11.55 6.53
CA LYS A 79 0.22 11.28 7.75
C LYS A 79 1.51 10.49 7.48
N TRP A 80 1.71 10.01 6.26
CA TRP A 80 2.89 9.25 5.91
C TRP A 80 4.08 10.19 5.70
N HIS A 81 5.25 9.74 6.14
CA HIS A 81 6.48 10.53 5.99
C HIS A 81 6.71 10.91 4.52
N LYS A 82 6.87 12.21 4.25
CA LYS A 82 7.07 12.78 2.90
C LYS A 82 6.02 12.34 1.87
N TRP A 83 4.77 12.22 2.25
CA TRP A 83 3.67 11.76 1.39
C TRP A 83 3.53 12.55 0.08
N LYS A 84 3.80 13.87 0.10
CA LYS A 84 3.81 14.70 -1.12
C LYS A 84 4.89 14.25 -2.09
N THR A 85 6.10 13.97 -1.58
CA THR A 85 7.21 13.46 -2.40
C THR A 85 6.88 12.08 -2.97
N ILE A 86 6.21 11.22 -2.22
CA ILE A 86 5.72 9.94 -2.72
C ILE A 86 4.79 10.16 -3.91
N SER A 87 3.80 11.04 -3.78
CA SER A 87 2.82 11.33 -4.84
C SER A 87 3.41 12.00 -6.09
N GLN A 88 4.56 12.63 -5.96
CA GLN A 88 5.30 13.19 -7.10
C GLN A 88 6.16 12.16 -7.83
N ARG A 89 6.64 11.14 -7.11
CA ARG A 89 7.56 10.13 -7.66
C ARG A 89 6.89 8.89 -8.21
N CYS A 90 5.62 8.70 -7.95
CA CYS A 90 4.88 7.54 -8.44
C CYS A 90 3.45 7.89 -8.79
N LYS A 91 2.84 7.07 -9.65
CA LYS A 91 1.39 7.10 -9.87
C LYS A 91 0.71 6.31 -8.76
N ILE A 92 -0.34 6.86 -8.17
CA ILE A 92 -1.08 6.22 -7.09
C ILE A 92 -2.35 5.58 -7.67
N ILE A 93 -2.50 4.28 -7.44
CA ILE A 93 -3.71 3.55 -7.79
C ILE A 93 -4.44 3.20 -6.50
N VAL A 94 -5.64 3.73 -6.35
CA VAL A 94 -6.49 3.52 -5.18
C VAL A 94 -7.56 2.52 -5.52
N PHE A 95 -7.60 1.41 -4.81
CA PHE A 95 -8.69 0.44 -4.90
C PHE A 95 -9.80 0.81 -3.93
N ASP A 96 -11.02 0.83 -4.43
CA ASP A 96 -12.19 1.06 -3.60
C ASP A 96 -12.30 -0.01 -2.51
N ARG A 97 -12.92 0.35 -1.40
CA ARG A 97 -13.17 -0.54 -0.28
C ARG A 97 -14.54 -0.23 0.31
N HIS A 98 -15.30 -1.29 0.62
CA HIS A 98 -16.65 -1.16 1.18
C HIS A 98 -16.69 -0.14 2.33
N GLY A 99 -17.58 0.85 2.24
CA GLY A 99 -17.77 1.91 3.23
C GLY A 99 -16.74 3.05 3.21
N TYR A 100 -15.72 3.01 2.34
CA TYR A 100 -14.64 4.01 2.34
C TYR A 100 -14.64 4.96 1.14
N LYS A 101 -15.37 4.68 0.05
CA LYS A 101 -15.38 5.51 -1.17
C LYS A 101 -15.64 6.98 -0.88
N LYS A 102 -16.81 7.28 -0.31
CA LYS A 102 -17.22 8.67 -0.01
C LYS A 102 -16.23 9.39 0.91
N LYS A 103 -15.76 8.70 1.98
CA LYS A 103 -14.80 9.26 2.93
C LYS A 103 -13.45 9.53 2.27
N SER A 104 -12.97 8.64 1.40
CA SER A 104 -11.69 8.79 0.72
C SER A 104 -11.70 9.91 -0.31
N LEU A 105 -12.75 10.02 -1.13
CA LEU A 105 -12.91 11.10 -2.12
C LEU A 105 -13.07 12.48 -1.48
N ASN A 106 -13.65 12.56 -0.28
CA ASN A 106 -13.77 13.80 0.49
C ASN A 106 -12.56 14.11 1.38
N SER A 107 -11.57 13.21 1.44
CA SER A 107 -10.41 13.39 2.30
C SER A 107 -9.51 14.54 1.86
N MET A 108 -8.81 15.14 2.83
CA MET A 108 -7.79 16.15 2.57
C MET A 108 -6.73 15.64 1.58
N THR A 109 -6.33 14.38 1.72
CA THR A 109 -5.36 13.74 0.84
C THR A 109 -5.83 13.75 -0.60
N PHE A 110 -7.04 13.25 -0.87
CA PHE A 110 -7.59 13.20 -2.22
C PHE A 110 -7.69 14.60 -2.85
N LYS A 111 -8.14 15.60 -2.08
CA LYS A 111 -8.27 16.98 -2.54
C LYS A 111 -6.93 17.61 -2.93
N ARG A 112 -5.85 17.27 -2.23
CA ARG A 112 -4.51 17.85 -2.43
C ARG A 112 -3.64 17.08 -3.42
N LEU A 113 -3.97 15.83 -3.76
CA LEU A 113 -3.22 15.06 -4.74
C LEU A 113 -3.45 15.56 -6.16
N ASN A 114 -2.39 15.53 -6.97
CA ASN A 114 -2.51 15.77 -8.39
C ASN A 114 -3.30 14.63 -9.05
N LYS A 115 -4.45 14.94 -9.64
CA LYS A 115 -5.34 13.95 -10.26
C LYS A 115 -4.73 13.25 -11.47
N LYS A 116 -3.72 13.85 -12.13
CA LYS A 116 -2.97 13.20 -13.22
C LYS A 116 -2.17 11.98 -12.73
N ASN A 117 -1.77 11.99 -11.46
CA ASN A 117 -1.00 10.91 -10.84
C ASN A 117 -1.85 9.99 -9.95
N LEU A 118 -3.17 10.16 -9.96
CA LEU A 118 -4.09 9.39 -9.12
C LEU A 118 -5.16 8.72 -9.98
N LYS A 119 -5.27 7.39 -9.86
CA LYS A 119 -6.37 6.62 -10.45
C LYS A 119 -7.15 5.91 -9.35
N PHE A 120 -8.46 6.16 -9.30
CA PHE A 120 -9.36 5.45 -8.41
C PHE A 120 -10.04 4.31 -9.18
N ILE A 121 -9.93 3.08 -8.67
CA ILE A 121 -10.50 1.88 -9.30
C ILE A 121 -11.66 1.38 -8.45
N GLU A 122 -12.82 1.33 -9.06
CA GLU A 122 -14.02 0.72 -8.49
C GLU A 122 -14.18 -0.71 -9.01
N PHE A 123 -14.66 -1.59 -8.17
CA PHE A 123 -14.96 -2.99 -8.53
C PHE A 123 -16.02 -3.56 -7.57
N ASP A 124 -16.61 -4.67 -7.92
CA ASP A 124 -17.54 -5.38 -7.04
C ASP A 124 -16.84 -5.83 -5.77
N LYS A 125 -17.33 -5.35 -4.64
CA LYS A 125 -16.66 -5.48 -3.36
C LYS A 125 -17.18 -6.66 -2.57
N VAL A 126 -16.26 -7.43 -2.04
CA VAL A 126 -16.58 -8.39 -0.98
C VAL A 126 -16.57 -7.65 0.35
N ASN A 127 -17.67 -7.72 1.10
CA ASN A 127 -17.78 -7.07 2.41
C ASN A 127 -17.04 -7.90 3.48
N ILE A 128 -15.73 -8.01 3.35
CA ILE A 128 -14.85 -8.73 4.28
C ILE A 128 -13.72 -7.83 4.75
N SER A 129 -13.50 -7.80 6.06
CA SER A 129 -12.33 -7.15 6.66
C SER A 129 -11.34 -8.18 7.20
N SER A 130 -10.06 -7.78 7.31
CA SER A 130 -9.03 -8.63 7.93
C SER A 130 -9.38 -9.02 9.37
N SER A 131 -10.14 -8.17 10.09
CA SER A 131 -10.61 -8.46 11.44
C SER A 131 -11.69 -9.53 11.46
N GLN A 132 -12.56 -9.56 10.45
CA GLN A 132 -13.57 -10.63 10.31
C GLN A 132 -12.91 -11.95 9.94
N LEU A 133 -11.96 -11.97 9.02
CA LEU A 133 -11.22 -13.17 8.62
C LEU A 133 -10.41 -13.79 9.78
N ARG A 134 -9.94 -13.00 10.73
CA ARG A 134 -9.22 -13.51 11.90
C ARG A 134 -10.12 -14.12 12.99
N LYS A 135 -11.42 -13.90 12.93
CA LYS A 135 -12.41 -14.47 13.87
C LYS A 135 -12.97 -15.82 13.40
N ILE A 136 -12.70 -16.21 12.17
CA ILE A 136 -13.02 -17.50 11.60
C ILE A 136 -11.89 -18.49 11.91
#